data_a6936426e16f720c62c3d9a8f871a186
#
_entry.id   a6936426e16f720c62c3d9a8f871a186
#
_cell.length_a   1.000
_cell.length_b   1.000
_cell.length_c   1.000
_cell.angle_alpha   90.00
_cell.angle_beta   90.00
_cell.angle_gamma   90.00
#
_symmetry.space_group_name_H-M   'P 1'
#
loop_
_entity.id
_entity.type
_entity.pdbx_description
1 polymer ?
#
loop_
_entity_poly.entity_id
_entity_poly.type
_entity_poly.pdbx_seq_one_letter_code
_entity_poly.pdbx_strand_id
1 'polypeptide(L)'
;MIDKITINDFRQFKNNEIYLGKRLTILAGRNSTGKSTILGLLANCAEIKKKDGVTYSGQQFRAEFSEIFHGSEEFDKSGSNRIRISVVNANGVNIDYRDFRTAWQKDKNKKRFRIIPFKKFENNKKIESKMAFPVLYLGLSRLYPIGEVEKNNIKSNEIKFHNLDD
;
A
#
# COMPACT_ATOMS: atom_id res chain seq x y z
N MET A 1 -11.44 -6.05 9.72
CA MET A 1 -9.98 -6.03 9.61
C MET A 1 -9.54 -6.78 8.35
N ILE A 2 -8.34 -6.55 7.86
CA ILE A 2 -7.81 -7.36 6.75
C ILE A 2 -7.54 -8.77 7.27
N ASP A 3 -8.04 -9.76 6.54
CA ASP A 3 -7.91 -11.18 6.87
C ASP A 3 -6.91 -11.88 5.95
N LYS A 4 -6.99 -11.58 4.66
CA LYS A 4 -6.21 -12.28 3.65
C LYS A 4 -5.79 -11.35 2.51
N ILE A 5 -4.59 -11.56 2.02
CA ILE A 5 -4.13 -11.06 0.72
C ILE A 5 -3.91 -12.22 -0.23
N THR A 6 -4.51 -12.16 -1.41
CA THR A 6 -4.27 -13.09 -2.51
C THR A 6 -3.51 -12.36 -3.60
N ILE A 7 -2.36 -12.89 -4.01
CA ILE A 7 -1.51 -12.32 -5.05
C ILE A 7 -1.45 -13.32 -6.20
N ASN A 8 -2.19 -13.06 -7.26
CA ASN A 8 -2.26 -13.98 -8.39
C ASN A 8 -1.02 -13.89 -9.28
N ASP A 9 -0.57 -12.68 -9.56
CA ASP A 9 0.62 -12.45 -10.38
C ASP A 9 1.23 -11.09 -10.09
N PHE A 10 2.22 -11.04 -9.21
CA PHE A 10 3.01 -9.84 -8.96
C PHE A 10 4.42 -10.20 -8.52
N ARG A 11 5.40 -9.81 -9.34
CA ARG A 11 6.81 -10.14 -9.11
C ARG A 11 7.01 -11.66 -8.97
N GLN A 12 7.54 -12.09 -7.83
CA GLN A 12 7.79 -13.50 -7.54
C GLN A 12 6.53 -14.28 -7.10
N PHE A 13 5.45 -13.59 -6.78
CA PHE A 13 4.24 -14.23 -6.29
C PHE A 13 3.35 -14.69 -7.45
N LYS A 14 2.94 -15.95 -7.41
CA LYS A 14 2.06 -16.60 -8.37
C LYS A 14 1.01 -17.40 -7.61
N ASN A 15 -0.25 -16.92 -7.61
CA ASN A 15 -1.38 -17.59 -6.94
C ASN A 15 -1.12 -17.87 -5.45
N ASN A 16 -0.51 -16.91 -4.74
CA ASN A 16 -0.23 -17.04 -3.32
C ASN A 16 -1.35 -16.45 -2.48
N GLU A 17 -1.77 -17.17 -1.46
CA GLU A 17 -2.66 -16.69 -0.41
C GLU A 17 -1.90 -16.55 0.90
N ILE A 18 -2.06 -15.41 1.55
CA ILE A 18 -1.39 -15.08 2.81
C ILE A 18 -2.46 -14.62 3.79
N TYR A 19 -2.64 -15.38 4.85
CA TYR A 19 -3.57 -15.07 5.93
C TYR A 19 -2.92 -14.20 6.97
N LEU A 20 -3.67 -13.23 7.47
CA LEU A 20 -3.18 -12.25 8.45
C LEU A 20 -3.79 -12.52 9.81
N GLY A 21 -2.98 -12.37 10.84
CA GLY A 21 -3.43 -12.48 12.23
C GLY A 21 -4.34 -11.31 12.63
N LYS A 22 -5.26 -11.56 13.55
CA LYS A 22 -6.23 -10.56 14.03
C LYS A 22 -5.59 -9.30 14.60
N ARG A 23 -4.43 -9.40 15.23
CA ARG A 23 -3.75 -8.27 15.88
C ARG A 23 -2.31 -8.10 15.41
N LEU A 24 -1.61 -9.21 15.17
CA LEU A 24 -0.22 -9.22 14.80
C LEU A 24 0.03 -10.27 13.73
N THR A 25 0.79 -9.90 12.72
CA THR A 25 1.33 -10.82 11.71
C THR A 25 2.82 -10.56 11.60
N ILE A 26 3.61 -11.61 11.72
CA ILE A 26 5.07 -11.55 11.57
C ILE A 26 5.44 -12.23 10.26
N LEU A 27 6.09 -11.50 9.36
CA LEU A 27 6.63 -12.02 8.13
C LEU A 27 8.14 -12.27 8.31
N ALA A 28 8.53 -13.53 8.43
CA ALA A 28 9.92 -13.95 8.58
C ALA A 28 10.42 -14.65 7.30
N GLY A 29 11.71 -14.60 7.06
CA GLY A 29 12.35 -15.26 5.92
C GLY A 29 13.62 -14.54 5.47
N ARG A 30 14.34 -15.18 4.54
CA ARG A 30 15.58 -14.64 3.95
C ARG A 30 15.33 -13.32 3.21
N ASN A 31 16.39 -12.59 2.89
CA ASN A 31 16.29 -11.41 2.02
C ASN A 31 15.74 -11.81 0.64
N SER A 32 15.07 -10.88 -0.01
CA SER A 32 14.45 -11.05 -1.34
C SER A 32 13.31 -12.09 -1.41
N THR A 33 12.77 -12.58 -0.28
CA THR A 33 11.60 -13.49 -0.28
C THR A 33 10.26 -12.78 -0.39
N GLY A 34 10.24 -11.46 -0.66
CA GLY A 34 9.01 -10.72 -0.92
C GLY A 34 8.29 -10.16 0.32
N LYS A 35 8.88 -10.20 1.51
CA LYS A 35 8.28 -9.63 2.72
C LYS A 35 7.87 -8.16 2.55
N SER A 36 8.78 -7.34 2.06
CA SER A 36 8.50 -5.91 1.78
C SER A 36 7.46 -5.72 0.68
N THR A 37 7.38 -6.66 -0.28
CA THR A 37 6.33 -6.66 -1.31
C THR A 37 4.96 -6.84 -0.69
N ILE A 38 4.79 -7.82 0.20
CA ILE A 38 3.52 -8.07 0.90
C ILE A 38 3.13 -6.84 1.72
N LEU A 39 4.05 -6.30 2.52
CA LEU A 39 3.80 -5.10 3.34
C LEU A 39 3.44 -3.89 2.49
N GLY A 40 4.16 -3.66 1.39
CA GLY A 40 3.88 -2.57 0.47
C GLY A 40 2.53 -2.68 -0.24
N LEU A 41 2.11 -3.89 -0.62
CA LEU A 41 0.79 -4.13 -1.18
C LEU A 41 -0.32 -3.86 -0.16
N LEU A 42 -0.15 -4.34 1.08
CA LEU A 42 -1.09 -4.06 2.17
C LEU A 42 -1.17 -2.57 2.49
N ALA A 43 -0.04 -1.88 2.51
CA ALA A 43 0.01 -0.43 2.75
C ALA A 43 -0.76 0.38 1.69
N ASN A 44 -0.85 -0.14 0.46
CA ASN A 44 -1.50 0.56 -0.64
C ASN A 44 -2.96 0.16 -0.88
N CYS A 45 -3.51 -0.79 -0.13
CA CYS A 45 -4.89 -1.25 -0.32
C CYS A 45 -5.94 -0.30 0.26
N ALA A 46 -5.54 0.58 1.17
CA ALA A 46 -6.43 1.50 1.87
C ALA A 46 -5.86 2.92 1.90
N GLU A 47 -6.75 3.88 2.11
CA GLU A 47 -6.41 5.29 2.32
C GLU A 47 -7.56 5.99 3.02
N ILE A 48 -7.26 7.02 3.81
CA ILE A 48 -8.24 7.97 4.30
C ILE A 48 -8.04 9.29 3.55
N LYS A 49 -9.12 9.82 2.96
CA LYS A 49 -9.06 11.13 2.29
C LYS A 49 -8.87 12.23 3.32
N LYS A 50 -8.15 13.28 2.95
CA LYS A 50 -7.82 14.42 3.83
C LYS A 50 -9.04 15.01 4.55
N LYS A 51 -10.21 15.02 3.91
CA LYS A 51 -11.46 15.48 4.50
C LYS A 51 -12.01 14.60 5.63
N ASP A 52 -11.61 13.32 5.65
CA ASP A 52 -12.10 12.30 6.57
C ASP A 52 -11.10 12.01 7.71
N GLY A 53 -9.87 12.57 7.61
CA GLY A 53 -8.83 12.45 8.62
C GLY A 53 -7.44 12.69 8.08
N VAL A 54 -6.56 13.09 8.96
CA VAL A 54 -5.14 13.34 8.66
C VAL A 54 -4.26 12.77 9.77
N THR A 55 -3.00 12.51 9.45
CA THR A 55 -1.97 12.14 10.41
C THR A 55 -1.67 13.32 11.35
N TYR A 56 -0.88 13.08 12.39
CA TYR A 56 -0.41 14.14 13.28
C TYR A 56 0.31 15.28 12.55
N SER A 57 1.02 14.95 11.46
CA SER A 57 1.70 15.94 10.60
C SER A 57 0.79 16.64 9.58
N GLY A 58 -0.52 16.36 9.59
CA GLY A 58 -1.50 16.96 8.68
C GLY A 58 -1.54 16.32 7.28
N GLN A 59 -0.87 15.19 7.08
CA GLN A 59 -0.85 14.45 5.83
C GLN A 59 -1.99 13.44 5.74
N GLN A 60 -2.27 12.93 4.54
CA GLN A 60 -3.24 11.86 4.35
C GLN A 60 -2.70 10.51 4.83
N PHE A 61 -3.56 9.68 5.40
CA PHE A 61 -3.25 8.26 5.65
C PHE A 61 -3.22 7.50 4.32
N ARG A 62 -2.09 7.55 3.66
CA ARG A 62 -1.84 6.80 2.42
C ARG A 62 -0.35 6.58 2.23
N ALA A 63 0.01 5.51 1.53
CA ALA A 63 1.35 5.28 1.05
C ALA A 63 1.38 5.40 -0.48
N GLU A 64 2.35 6.10 -1.04
CA GLU A 64 2.52 6.18 -2.49
C GLU A 64 3.20 4.91 -3.01
N PHE A 65 2.53 4.24 -3.95
CA PHE A 65 3.02 2.97 -4.49
C PHE A 65 4.40 3.08 -5.14
N SER A 66 4.63 4.17 -5.86
CA SER A 66 5.92 4.45 -6.53
C SER A 66 7.07 4.76 -5.57
N GLU A 67 6.80 5.03 -4.30
CA GLU A 67 7.82 5.22 -3.27
C GLU A 67 8.26 3.90 -2.64
N ILE A 68 7.37 2.92 -2.65
CA ILE A 68 7.65 1.57 -2.13
C ILE A 68 8.19 0.67 -3.23
N PHE A 69 7.65 0.79 -4.45
CA PHE A 69 7.96 -0.07 -5.56
C PHE A 69 8.56 0.71 -6.74
N HIS A 70 9.82 0.47 -7.02
CA HIS A 70 10.41 0.84 -8.29
C HIS A 70 9.89 -0.11 -9.36
N GLY A 71 9.10 0.41 -10.31
CA GLY A 71 8.59 -0.36 -11.43
C GLY A 71 9.54 -0.32 -12.63
N SER A 72 9.57 -1.40 -13.40
CA SER A 72 10.18 -1.46 -14.73
C SER A 72 9.07 -1.69 -15.77
N GLU A 73 9.03 -0.85 -16.81
CA GLU A 73 8.02 -0.99 -17.88
C GLU A 73 8.18 -2.32 -18.64
N GLU A 74 9.36 -2.90 -18.62
CA GLU A 74 9.66 -4.18 -19.23
C GLU A 74 9.04 -5.35 -18.45
N PHE A 75 9.19 -5.35 -17.13
CA PHE A 75 8.77 -6.45 -16.26
C PHE A 75 7.41 -6.25 -15.61
N ASP A 76 7.06 -5.01 -15.28
CA ASP A 76 5.81 -4.67 -14.58
C ASP A 76 4.75 -4.17 -15.56
N LYS A 77 4.16 -5.06 -16.34
CA LYS A 77 3.14 -4.69 -17.34
C LYS A 77 1.83 -4.24 -16.68
N SER A 78 1.18 -3.25 -17.30
CA SER A 78 -0.12 -2.76 -16.84
C SER A 78 -1.21 -3.84 -16.96
N GLY A 79 -2.03 -3.96 -15.92
CA GLY A 79 -3.26 -4.76 -15.96
C GLY A 79 -3.09 -6.26 -15.87
N SER A 80 -1.85 -6.78 -15.86
CA SER A 80 -1.57 -8.22 -15.77
C SER A 80 -1.68 -8.76 -14.35
N ASN A 81 -1.35 -7.95 -13.36
CA ASN A 81 -1.22 -8.36 -11.98
C ASN A 81 -2.51 -8.12 -11.20
N ARG A 82 -3.02 -9.15 -10.54
CA ARG A 82 -4.22 -9.08 -9.73
C ARG A 82 -3.87 -9.39 -8.28
N ILE A 83 -4.24 -8.46 -7.41
CA ILE A 83 -4.10 -8.57 -5.97
C ILE A 83 -5.50 -8.43 -5.37
N ARG A 84 -5.92 -9.38 -4.55
CA ARG A 84 -7.16 -9.30 -3.79
C ARG A 84 -6.87 -9.14 -2.32
N ILE A 85 -7.51 -8.17 -1.70
CA ILE A 85 -7.52 -7.98 -0.26
C ILE A 85 -8.91 -8.28 0.25
N SER A 86 -9.01 -9.21 1.18
CA SER A 86 -10.26 -9.61 1.83
C SER A 86 -10.32 -9.04 3.24
N VAL A 87 -11.52 -8.59 3.64
CA VAL A 87 -11.78 -7.98 4.94
C VAL A 87 -12.89 -8.77 5.64
N VAL A 88 -12.66 -9.09 6.90
CA VAL A 88 -13.64 -9.77 7.75
C VAL A 88 -14.09 -8.86 8.90
N ASN A 89 -15.28 -9.13 9.43
CA ASN A 89 -15.77 -8.54 10.67
C ASN A 89 -15.09 -9.19 11.90
N ALA A 90 -15.49 -8.77 13.09
CA ALA A 90 -14.96 -9.32 14.35
C ALA A 90 -15.21 -10.82 14.52
N ASN A 91 -16.27 -11.34 13.89
CA ASN A 91 -16.66 -12.77 13.95
C ASN A 91 -15.99 -13.62 12.86
N GLY A 92 -15.10 -13.03 12.04
CA GLY A 92 -14.41 -13.73 10.96
C GLY A 92 -15.23 -13.91 9.67
N VAL A 93 -16.42 -13.30 9.59
CA VAL A 93 -17.25 -13.34 8.39
C VAL A 93 -16.69 -12.35 7.36
N ASN A 94 -16.50 -12.79 6.12
CA ASN A 94 -16.07 -11.93 5.02
C ASN A 94 -17.16 -10.90 4.71
N ILE A 95 -16.79 -9.62 4.86
CA ILE A 95 -17.73 -8.50 4.68
C ILE A 95 -17.40 -7.66 3.45
N ASP A 96 -16.17 -7.69 2.99
CA ASP A 96 -15.75 -6.93 1.81
C ASP A 96 -14.46 -7.48 1.20
N TYR A 97 -14.23 -7.15 -0.05
CA TYR A 97 -12.95 -7.37 -0.73
C TYR A 97 -12.68 -6.25 -1.71
N ARG A 98 -11.41 -6.04 -2.06
CA ARG A 98 -10.99 -5.17 -3.16
C ARG A 98 -9.99 -5.89 -4.03
N ASP A 99 -10.24 -5.86 -5.32
CA ASP A 99 -9.31 -6.33 -6.33
C ASP A 99 -8.51 -5.14 -6.87
N PHE A 100 -7.22 -5.35 -7.04
CA PHE A 100 -6.29 -4.35 -7.54
C PHE A 100 -5.54 -4.88 -8.76
N ARG A 101 -5.16 -3.96 -9.62
CA ARG A 101 -4.21 -4.17 -10.71
C ARG A 101 -3.11 -3.15 -10.65
N THR A 102 -1.96 -3.47 -11.21
CA THR A 102 -0.90 -2.49 -11.44
C THR A 102 -1.13 -1.76 -12.75
N ALA A 103 -0.70 -0.52 -12.83
CA ALA A 103 -0.80 0.29 -14.03
C ALA A 103 0.29 1.35 -14.08
N TRP A 104 0.73 1.66 -15.28
CA TRP A 104 1.54 2.83 -15.59
C TRP A 104 0.62 3.98 -15.93
N GLN A 105 0.66 5.04 -15.15
CA GLN A 105 -0.08 6.26 -15.42
C GLN A 105 0.88 7.38 -15.83
N LYS A 106 0.54 8.04 -16.93
CA LYS A 106 1.25 9.25 -17.37
C LYS A 106 0.72 10.44 -16.56
N ASP A 107 1.60 11.12 -15.87
CA ASP A 107 1.32 12.34 -15.12
C ASP A 107 2.26 13.43 -15.64
N LYS A 108 1.71 14.40 -16.38
CA LYS A 108 2.48 15.43 -17.10
C LYS A 108 3.61 14.81 -17.91
N ASN A 109 4.86 14.94 -17.46
CA ASN A 109 6.05 14.44 -18.15
C ASN A 109 6.66 13.16 -17.55
N LYS A 110 5.99 12.54 -16.55
CA LYS A 110 6.51 11.35 -15.88
C LYS A 110 5.48 10.23 -15.91
N LYS A 111 5.94 9.01 -16.15
CA LYS A 111 5.15 7.81 -15.93
C LYS A 111 5.33 7.36 -14.47
N ARG A 112 4.22 7.03 -13.82
CA ARG A 112 4.22 6.52 -12.46
C ARG A 112 3.65 5.11 -12.44
N PHE A 113 4.35 4.21 -11.79
CA PHE A 113 3.85 2.88 -11.50
C PHE A 113 2.89 2.94 -10.32
N ARG A 114 1.68 2.45 -10.48
CA ARG A 114 0.61 2.57 -9.48
C ARG A 114 -0.15 1.26 -9.31
N ILE A 115 -0.76 1.10 -8.14
CA ILE A 115 -1.82 0.12 -7.88
C ILE A 115 -3.17 0.84 -7.97
N ILE A 116 -4.10 0.24 -8.73
CA ILE A 116 -5.41 0.83 -9.01
C ILE A 116 -6.48 -0.20 -8.64
N PRO A 117 -7.48 0.16 -7.83
CA PRO A 117 -8.60 -0.72 -7.56
C PRO A 117 -9.40 -0.99 -8.84
N PHE A 118 -9.85 -2.23 -9.01
CA PHE A 118 -10.83 -2.57 -10.03
C PHE A 118 -12.19 -1.98 -9.69
N LYS A 119 -12.96 -1.71 -10.73
CA LYS A 119 -14.35 -1.35 -10.58
C LYS A 119 -15.14 -2.51 -9.97
N LYS A 120 -15.80 -2.25 -8.85
CA LYS A 120 -16.75 -3.17 -8.24
C LYS A 120 -18.13 -2.51 -8.31
N PHE A 121 -19.16 -3.28 -8.65
CA PHE A 121 -20.55 -2.82 -8.59
C PHE A 121 -21.21 -3.45 -7.36
N GLU A 122 -21.76 -2.62 -6.51
CA GLU A 122 -22.47 -3.04 -5.31
C GLU A 122 -23.71 -2.14 -5.16
N ASN A 123 -24.90 -2.77 -5.07
CA ASN A 123 -26.18 -2.06 -5.00
C ASN A 123 -26.30 -0.97 -6.09
N ASN A 124 -25.98 -1.29 -7.33
CA ASN A 124 -25.96 -0.39 -8.49
C ASN A 124 -24.99 0.81 -8.35
N LYS A 125 -24.14 0.84 -7.33
CA LYS A 125 -23.08 1.85 -7.17
C LYS A 125 -21.75 1.30 -7.63
N LYS A 126 -21.06 2.10 -8.43
CA LYS A 126 -19.70 1.81 -8.87
C LYS A 126 -18.70 2.22 -7.81
N ILE A 127 -17.94 1.27 -7.32
CA ILE A 127 -16.86 1.51 -6.35
C ILE A 127 -15.52 1.41 -7.09
N GLU A 128 -14.77 2.50 -7.11
CA GLU A 128 -13.45 2.62 -7.72
C GLU A 128 -12.40 3.16 -6.72
N SER A 129 -12.73 3.13 -5.43
CA SER A 129 -11.84 3.62 -4.38
C SER A 129 -11.13 2.48 -3.65
N LYS A 130 -10.00 2.80 -3.06
CA LYS A 130 -9.35 1.97 -2.05
C LYS A 130 -10.26 1.80 -0.83
N MET A 131 -9.91 0.88 0.06
CA MET A 131 -10.63 0.73 1.31
C MET A 131 -10.46 1.97 2.20
N ALA A 132 -11.51 2.32 2.96
CA ALA A 132 -11.50 3.52 3.79
C ALA A 132 -11.14 3.18 5.25
N PHE A 133 -9.86 2.93 5.50
CA PHE A 133 -9.32 2.81 6.86
C PHE A 133 -7.87 3.32 6.92
N PRO A 134 -7.40 3.76 8.11
CA PRO A 134 -6.06 4.30 8.26
C PRO A 134 -5.01 3.21 8.09
N VAL A 135 -3.99 3.53 7.29
CA VAL A 135 -2.80 2.70 7.14
C VAL A 135 -1.58 3.56 7.40
N LEU A 136 -0.69 3.08 8.24
CA LEU A 136 0.61 3.67 8.47
C LEU A 136 1.68 2.68 8.01
N TYR A 137 2.48 3.07 7.03
CA TYR A 137 3.59 2.27 6.52
C TYR A 137 4.92 2.85 6.99
N LEU A 138 5.62 2.08 7.81
CA LEU A 138 6.96 2.42 8.27
C LEU A 138 7.98 1.70 7.38
N GLY A 139 8.66 2.46 6.55
CA GLY A 139 9.69 1.97 5.65
C GLY A 139 11.02 1.65 6.36
N LEU A 140 12.02 1.27 5.59
CA LEU A 140 13.36 0.92 6.11
C LEU A 140 14.06 2.08 6.83
N SER A 141 13.79 3.31 6.43
CA SER A 141 14.34 4.51 7.07
C SER A 141 13.90 4.67 8.52
N ARG A 142 12.77 4.06 8.89
CA ARG A 142 12.15 4.06 10.24
C ARG A 142 11.97 5.42 10.91
N LEU A 143 12.45 6.48 10.29
CA LEU A 143 12.39 7.84 10.84
C LEU A 143 11.04 8.51 10.56
N TYR A 144 10.46 8.22 9.39
CA TYR A 144 9.17 8.76 8.99
C TYR A 144 8.31 7.72 8.29
N PRO A 145 6.99 7.69 8.54
CA PRO A 145 6.05 6.94 7.73
C PRO A 145 6.08 7.42 6.28
N ILE A 146 6.23 6.52 5.31
CA ILE A 146 6.31 6.90 3.88
C ILE A 146 5.07 7.67 3.41
N GLY A 147 3.90 7.43 4.00
CA GLY A 147 2.67 8.17 3.69
C GLY A 147 2.62 9.59 4.25
N GLU A 148 3.55 9.98 5.12
CA GLU A 148 3.56 11.30 5.76
C GLU A 148 4.56 12.27 5.12
N VAL A 149 5.44 11.79 4.25
CA VAL A 149 6.49 12.60 3.63
C VAL A 149 6.12 12.96 2.21
N GLU A 150 5.87 14.23 1.94
CA GLU A 150 5.80 14.75 0.58
C GLU A 150 7.23 14.91 0.03
N LYS A 151 7.47 14.34 -1.17
CA LYS A 151 8.78 14.37 -1.85
C LYS A 151 9.44 15.75 -1.97
N ASN A 152 8.64 16.81 -1.88
CA ASN A 152 9.11 18.18 -2.10
C ASN A 152 9.64 18.87 -0.82
N ASN A 153 9.47 18.26 0.35
CA ASN A 153 9.82 18.88 1.64
C ASN A 153 11.09 18.32 2.27
N ILE A 154 11.69 17.28 1.70
CA ILE A 154 13.01 16.82 2.17
C ILE A 154 14.08 17.50 1.33
N LYS A 155 14.40 18.73 1.65
CA LYS A 155 15.72 19.27 1.33
C LYS A 155 16.69 18.58 2.27
N SER A 156 17.64 17.85 1.69
CA SER A 156 18.65 17.03 2.41
C SER A 156 19.44 17.79 3.49
N ASN A 157 19.31 19.11 3.56
CA ASN A 157 20.00 19.99 4.49
C ASN A 157 19.19 20.35 5.73
N GLU A 158 17.96 19.88 5.90
CA GLU A 158 17.09 20.26 7.03
C GLU A 158 16.93 19.16 8.09
N ILE A 159 17.53 17.99 7.92
CA ILE A 159 17.60 17.01 8.99
C ILE A 159 18.73 17.43 9.93
N LYS A 160 18.44 18.36 10.80
CA LYS A 160 19.29 18.61 11.96
C LYS A 160 19.08 17.46 12.95
N PHE A 161 20.02 16.55 12.99
CA PHE A 161 20.16 15.66 14.14
C PHE A 161 20.49 16.55 15.32
N HIS A 162 19.58 16.70 16.25
CA HIS A 162 19.96 17.15 17.59
C HIS A 162 20.79 16.02 18.19
N ASN A 163 22.08 16.28 18.35
CA ASN A 163 22.92 15.40 19.15
C ASN A 163 22.25 15.29 20.51
N LEU A 164 21.85 14.08 20.87
CA LEU A 164 21.48 13.70 22.22
C LEU A 164 22.79 13.47 22.99
N ASP A 165 23.59 14.52 23.11
CA ASP A 165 24.69 14.59 24.06
C ASP A 165 24.25 15.65 25.09
N ASP A 166 23.64 15.11 26.16
CA ASP A 166 23.83 15.50 27.57
C ASP A 166 22.87 14.67 28.46
#